data_e4a9bd4e1e95894d3e3e336699e1a485
#
_entry.id   e4a9bd4e1e95894d3e3e336699e1a485
#
_cell.length_a   1.000
_cell.length_b   1.000
_cell.length_c   1.000
_cell.angle_alpha   90.00
_cell.angle_beta   90.00
_cell.angle_gamma   90.00
#
_symmetry.space_group_name_H-M   'P 1'
#
loop_
_entity.id
_entity.type
_entity.pdbx_description
1 polymer ?
#
loop_
_entity_poly.entity_id
_entity_poly.type
_entity_poly.pdbx_seq_one_letter_code
_entity_poly.pdbx_strand_id
1 'polypeptide(L)'
;MASKLWEKNIQVDHDVETYTVGRDREMDLYLARYDVLGSIAHITMLQTINLLTADELALLTAALREIYTEIEAGKFVIEDGIEDVHSQVELMLTRRLGDVGKKIHSGRSRNDQVLVDLRLFIRSEIEDVVHHITTLFHTLQAQSERYKDVLMPGYTHLQVAMPSSFGLWFGAYAESLADDLVVLRAAYDVNNRNPLGSAAGYGSSFPLNRELTTQLLGFASVDYNVVYAQMGRGKTERIVAAAIANIAATISKLAFDACMFNSQNFAFIKLPDEFTTGSSIMPHKKNPDVFELTRARCNRLEALPFQITMVTNNLPVGYFRDLQLTKEDFLPAFDEIKAILSMVNAMMSQVKVNEHILDDARYDLMFSVEEVNRLAAAGVPFRDAYKKVGLDIEAGKFTTVKKVHHTHEGSIGNLCNDRIAALYQRTLDGFDFETYHKAFSHLLGR
;
A
#
# COMPACT_ATOMS: atom_id res chain seq x y z
N MET A 1 19.05 -17.57 33.05
CA MET A 1 19.15 -17.73 31.62
C MET A 1 17.72 -17.96 31.10
N ALA A 2 17.29 -17.20 30.13
CA ALA A 2 15.97 -17.44 29.51
C ALA A 2 16.06 -18.75 28.71
N SER A 3 15.29 -19.77 29.09
CA SER A 3 15.23 -21.02 28.34
C SER A 3 14.19 -20.88 27.23
N LYS A 4 14.51 -21.38 26.02
CA LYS A 4 13.56 -21.42 24.92
C LYS A 4 12.38 -22.35 25.29
N LEU A 5 11.17 -22.04 24.87
CA LEU A 5 9.95 -22.82 25.17
C LEU A 5 10.06 -24.33 24.84
N TRP A 6 10.92 -24.68 23.88
CA TRP A 6 11.15 -26.06 23.43
C TRP A 6 12.47 -26.66 23.91
N GLU A 7 13.26 -25.95 24.73
CA GLU A 7 14.59 -26.39 25.16
C GLU A 7 14.50 -27.52 26.19
N LYS A 8 15.04 -28.68 25.85
CA LYS A 8 15.13 -29.88 26.69
C LYS A 8 16.60 -30.16 27.06
N ASN A 9 17.23 -29.29 27.79
CA ASN A 9 18.63 -29.46 28.28
C ASN A 9 19.71 -29.61 27.17
N ILE A 10 19.43 -29.22 25.94
CA ILE A 10 20.39 -29.20 24.83
C ILE A 10 20.55 -27.74 24.42
N GLN A 11 21.74 -27.19 24.60
CA GLN A 11 22.05 -25.84 24.12
C GLN A 11 22.24 -25.90 22.60
N VAL A 12 21.48 -25.07 21.86
CA VAL A 12 21.64 -24.95 20.42
C VAL A 12 22.95 -24.24 20.13
N ASP A 13 23.65 -24.70 19.11
CA ASP A 13 24.85 -24.04 18.61
C ASP A 13 24.57 -22.59 18.25
N HIS A 14 25.48 -21.68 18.61
CA HIS A 14 25.33 -20.25 18.44
C HIS A 14 25.18 -19.84 16.96
N ASP A 15 25.95 -20.45 16.07
CA ASP A 15 25.91 -20.14 14.64
C ASP A 15 24.60 -20.62 14.02
N VAL A 16 24.10 -21.79 14.46
CA VAL A 16 22.78 -22.30 14.05
C VAL A 16 21.67 -21.36 14.55
N GLU A 17 21.76 -20.88 15.80
CA GLU A 17 20.80 -19.93 16.33
C GLU A 17 20.80 -18.61 15.55
N THR A 18 21.99 -18.04 15.35
CA THR A 18 22.14 -16.79 14.58
C THR A 18 21.58 -16.91 13.17
N TYR A 19 21.89 -18.00 12.48
CA TYR A 19 21.40 -18.25 11.13
C TYR A 19 19.86 -18.43 11.06
N THR A 20 19.30 -19.16 12.03
CA THR A 20 17.86 -19.47 12.01
C THR A 20 16.97 -18.36 12.54
N VAL A 21 17.46 -17.51 13.43
CA VAL A 21 16.73 -16.30 13.88
C VAL A 21 16.85 -15.20 12.84
N GLY A 22 18.03 -15.00 12.25
CA GLY A 22 18.25 -13.97 11.23
C GLY A 22 17.80 -12.60 11.73
N ARG A 23 16.98 -11.93 10.92
CA ARG A 23 16.40 -10.62 11.23
C ARG A 23 15.02 -10.70 11.91
N ASP A 24 14.59 -11.87 12.33
CA ASP A 24 13.23 -12.08 12.83
C ASP A 24 12.88 -11.19 14.03
N ARG A 25 13.84 -11.00 14.96
CA ARG A 25 13.67 -10.10 16.10
C ARG A 25 13.41 -8.65 15.69
N GLU A 26 14.09 -8.18 14.65
CA GLU A 26 13.89 -6.82 14.10
C GLU A 26 12.50 -6.71 13.46
N MET A 27 12.13 -7.69 12.65
CA MET A 27 10.86 -7.72 11.94
C MET A 27 9.67 -7.90 12.89
N ASP A 28 9.82 -8.67 13.94
CA ASP A 28 8.75 -8.90 14.91
C ASP A 28 8.39 -7.66 15.75
N LEU A 29 9.25 -6.64 15.79
CA LEU A 29 8.89 -5.37 16.42
C LEU A 29 7.71 -4.69 15.70
N TYR A 30 7.55 -4.88 14.39
CA TYR A 30 6.36 -4.44 13.65
C TYR A 30 5.08 -5.11 14.15
N LEU A 31 5.18 -6.33 14.66
CA LEU A 31 4.05 -7.17 15.06
C LEU A 31 3.72 -7.07 16.56
N ALA A 32 4.59 -6.47 17.38
CA ALA A 32 4.51 -6.54 18.82
C ALA A 32 3.16 -6.08 19.42
N ARG A 33 2.61 -4.97 18.95
CA ARG A 33 1.30 -4.47 19.42
C ARG A 33 0.14 -5.40 19.03
N TYR A 34 0.27 -6.09 17.91
CA TYR A 34 -0.74 -6.99 17.39
C TYR A 34 -0.72 -8.34 18.10
N ASP A 35 0.47 -8.83 18.49
CA ASP A 35 0.60 -10.01 19.35
C ASP A 35 -0.10 -9.81 20.69
N VAL A 36 0.03 -8.62 21.29
CA VAL A 36 -0.67 -8.28 22.53
C VAL A 36 -2.19 -8.28 22.32
N LEU A 37 -2.70 -7.67 21.25
CA LEU A 37 -4.13 -7.65 20.95
C LEU A 37 -4.68 -9.06 20.69
N GLY A 38 -3.99 -9.85 19.86
CA GLY A 38 -4.32 -11.25 19.62
C GLY A 38 -4.32 -12.07 20.91
N SER A 39 -3.36 -11.82 21.79
CA SER A 39 -3.25 -12.47 23.08
C SER A 39 -4.39 -12.10 24.03
N ILE A 40 -4.81 -10.83 24.11
CA ILE A 40 -5.98 -10.44 24.94
C ILE A 40 -7.26 -11.13 24.44
N ALA A 41 -7.48 -11.17 23.13
CA ALA A 41 -8.62 -11.86 22.55
C ALA A 41 -8.58 -13.37 22.85
N HIS A 42 -7.39 -13.98 22.76
CA HIS A 42 -7.21 -15.40 23.04
C HIS A 42 -7.47 -15.75 24.50
N ILE A 43 -6.90 -15.03 25.47
CA ILE A 43 -7.13 -15.32 26.89
C ILE A 43 -8.60 -15.08 27.30
N THR A 44 -9.25 -14.11 26.68
CA THR A 44 -10.70 -13.89 26.87
C THR A 44 -11.49 -15.12 26.43
N MET A 45 -11.15 -15.70 25.29
CA MET A 45 -11.74 -16.95 24.82
C MET A 45 -11.40 -18.13 25.75
N LEU A 46 -10.15 -18.26 26.23
CA LEU A 46 -9.74 -19.32 27.15
C LEU A 46 -10.56 -19.35 28.45
N GLN A 47 -10.93 -18.17 28.96
CA GLN A 47 -11.79 -18.06 30.14
C GLN A 47 -13.19 -18.67 29.86
N THR A 48 -13.76 -18.46 28.67
CA THR A 48 -15.09 -18.99 28.32
C THR A 48 -15.12 -20.51 28.20
N ILE A 49 -13.99 -21.15 28.02
CA ILE A 49 -13.82 -22.59 27.96
C ILE A 49 -13.20 -23.20 29.24
N ASN A 50 -13.18 -22.40 30.33
CA ASN A 50 -12.70 -22.79 31.66
C ASN A 50 -11.18 -23.17 31.73
N LEU A 51 -10.35 -22.70 30.83
CA LEU A 51 -8.90 -22.85 30.92
C LEU A 51 -8.25 -21.70 31.74
N LEU A 52 -8.98 -20.63 31.97
CA LEU A 52 -8.63 -19.51 32.86
C LEU A 52 -9.81 -19.23 33.80
N THR A 53 -9.50 -18.85 35.02
CA THR A 53 -10.49 -18.25 35.93
C THR A 53 -10.71 -16.75 35.56
N ALA A 54 -11.78 -16.14 36.10
CA ALA A 54 -12.02 -14.72 35.91
C ALA A 54 -10.89 -13.83 36.48
N ASP A 55 -10.34 -14.22 37.64
CA ASP A 55 -9.23 -13.51 38.28
C ASP A 55 -7.94 -13.60 37.45
N GLU A 56 -7.63 -14.80 36.91
CA GLU A 56 -6.47 -14.99 36.03
C GLU A 56 -6.61 -14.18 34.73
N LEU A 57 -7.80 -14.14 34.15
CA LEU A 57 -8.09 -13.28 32.97
C LEU A 57 -7.84 -11.81 33.29
N ALA A 58 -8.32 -11.33 34.45
CA ALA A 58 -8.13 -9.94 34.86
C ALA A 58 -6.65 -9.59 35.00
N LEU A 59 -5.85 -10.45 35.67
CA LEU A 59 -4.42 -10.28 35.87
C LEU A 59 -3.66 -10.27 34.53
N LEU A 60 -3.92 -11.23 33.65
CA LEU A 60 -3.28 -11.33 32.34
C LEU A 60 -3.63 -10.14 31.45
N THR A 61 -4.91 -9.72 31.43
CA THR A 61 -5.36 -8.56 30.64
C THR A 61 -4.67 -7.28 31.10
N ALA A 62 -4.57 -7.05 32.42
CA ALA A 62 -3.88 -5.89 32.96
C ALA A 62 -2.39 -5.88 32.56
N ALA A 63 -1.69 -7.00 32.72
CA ALA A 63 -0.28 -7.11 32.34
C ALA A 63 -0.06 -6.95 30.83
N LEU A 64 -0.93 -7.49 29.99
CA LEU A 64 -0.85 -7.31 28.53
C LEU A 64 -1.08 -5.84 28.11
N ARG A 65 -2.00 -5.13 28.74
CA ARG A 65 -2.23 -3.69 28.50
C ARG A 65 -1.04 -2.84 28.92
N GLU A 66 -0.33 -3.20 29.98
CA GLU A 66 0.94 -2.56 30.37
C GLU A 66 2.02 -2.81 29.31
N ILE A 67 2.17 -4.05 28.83
CA ILE A 67 3.11 -4.39 27.73
C ILE A 67 2.76 -3.59 26.48
N TYR A 68 1.49 -3.47 26.13
CA TYR A 68 1.05 -2.65 25.01
C TYR A 68 1.49 -1.19 25.16
N THR A 69 1.34 -0.62 26.36
CA THR A 69 1.79 0.74 26.65
C THR A 69 3.31 0.89 26.53
N GLU A 70 4.07 -0.12 26.95
CA GLU A 70 5.54 -0.14 26.77
C GLU A 70 5.92 -0.18 25.29
N ILE A 71 5.16 -0.92 24.44
CA ILE A 71 5.36 -0.96 23.00
C ILE A 71 5.07 0.41 22.38
N GLU A 72 3.93 1.04 22.71
CA GLU A 72 3.59 2.39 22.23
C GLU A 72 4.64 3.45 22.64
N ALA A 73 5.26 3.27 23.80
CA ALA A 73 6.33 4.15 24.29
C ALA A 73 7.71 3.85 23.69
N GLY A 74 7.84 2.88 22.78
CA GLY A 74 9.12 2.47 22.18
C GLY A 74 10.10 1.83 23.17
N LYS A 75 9.60 1.25 24.28
CA LYS A 75 10.40 0.64 25.33
C LYS A 75 10.47 -0.88 25.25
N PHE A 76 9.64 -1.48 24.40
CA PHE A 76 9.63 -2.92 24.22
C PHE A 76 10.82 -3.35 23.37
N VAL A 77 11.51 -4.39 23.82
CA VAL A 77 12.63 -5.01 23.12
C VAL A 77 12.51 -6.52 23.20
N ILE A 78 12.94 -7.22 22.17
CA ILE A 78 13.11 -8.67 22.22
C ILE A 78 14.53 -8.93 22.73
N GLU A 79 14.64 -9.50 23.93
CA GLU A 79 15.90 -9.72 24.64
C GLU A 79 16.79 -10.73 23.90
N ASP A 80 18.11 -10.59 24.08
CA ASP A 80 19.06 -11.56 23.56
C ASP A 80 18.76 -12.96 24.12
N GLY A 81 18.80 -13.97 23.24
CA GLY A 81 18.42 -15.34 23.57
C GLY A 81 16.92 -15.64 23.48
N ILE A 82 16.08 -14.62 23.22
CA ILE A 82 14.65 -14.79 22.89
C ILE A 82 14.50 -14.80 21.35
N GLU A 83 13.72 -15.73 20.83
CA GLU A 83 13.64 -15.99 19.39
C GLU A 83 12.72 -15.00 18.67
N ASP A 84 11.58 -14.64 19.28
CA ASP A 84 10.48 -13.91 18.65
C ASP A 84 9.66 -13.08 19.67
N VAL A 85 8.73 -12.27 19.14
CA VAL A 85 7.83 -11.45 19.96
C VAL A 85 6.95 -12.28 20.89
N HIS A 86 6.46 -13.42 20.42
CA HIS A 86 5.57 -14.28 21.20
C HIS A 86 6.25 -14.79 22.48
N SER A 87 7.50 -15.25 22.32
CA SER A 87 8.34 -15.70 23.45
C SER A 87 8.69 -14.55 24.39
N GLN A 88 8.91 -13.35 23.87
CA GLN A 88 9.18 -12.17 24.70
C GLN A 88 7.97 -11.79 25.55
N VAL A 89 6.78 -11.73 24.96
CA VAL A 89 5.53 -11.42 25.67
C VAL A 89 5.24 -12.46 26.75
N GLU A 90 5.38 -13.75 26.44
CA GLU A 90 5.18 -14.84 27.42
C GLU A 90 6.21 -14.76 28.56
N LEU A 91 7.47 -14.46 28.26
CA LEU A 91 8.51 -14.26 29.28
C LEU A 91 8.17 -13.09 30.21
N MET A 92 7.73 -11.96 29.67
CA MET A 92 7.33 -10.80 30.48
C MET A 92 6.15 -11.12 31.38
N LEU A 93 5.14 -11.82 30.85
CA LEU A 93 4.00 -12.29 31.67
C LEU A 93 4.42 -13.27 32.75
N THR A 94 5.30 -14.22 32.43
CA THR A 94 5.81 -15.19 33.40
C THR A 94 6.62 -14.53 34.50
N ARG A 95 7.43 -13.53 34.20
CA ARG A 95 8.17 -12.74 35.19
C ARG A 95 7.25 -11.95 36.13
N ARG A 96 6.11 -11.44 35.59
CA ARG A 96 5.14 -10.64 36.37
C ARG A 96 4.15 -11.50 37.17
N LEU A 97 3.71 -12.62 36.62
CA LEU A 97 2.56 -13.38 37.11
C LEU A 97 2.87 -14.85 37.43
N GLY A 98 4.12 -15.29 37.26
CA GLY A 98 4.52 -16.68 37.53
C GLY A 98 3.77 -17.67 36.62
N ASP A 99 3.22 -18.74 37.24
CA ASP A 99 2.53 -19.81 36.50
C ASP A 99 1.27 -19.36 35.75
N VAL A 100 0.62 -18.28 36.21
CA VAL A 100 -0.51 -17.68 35.50
C VAL A 100 -0.09 -17.15 34.13
N GLY A 101 1.10 -16.53 34.05
CA GLY A 101 1.67 -16.03 32.80
C GLY A 101 1.87 -17.11 31.74
N LYS A 102 2.24 -18.32 32.14
CA LYS A 102 2.47 -19.47 31.25
C LYS A 102 1.18 -20.01 30.60
N LYS A 103 0.02 -19.75 31.20
CA LYS A 103 -1.27 -20.25 30.68
C LYS A 103 -1.67 -19.60 29.35
N ILE A 104 -1.10 -18.46 29.00
CA ILE A 104 -1.41 -17.75 27.75
C ILE A 104 -1.20 -18.60 26.48
N HIS A 105 -0.29 -19.56 26.52
CA HIS A 105 0.03 -20.43 25.38
C HIS A 105 -0.96 -21.58 25.17
N SER A 106 -1.89 -21.82 26.10
CA SER A 106 -2.84 -22.92 26.02
C SER A 106 -3.69 -22.86 24.75
N GLY A 107 -3.77 -23.94 23.98
CA GLY A 107 -4.62 -24.06 22.81
C GLY A 107 -4.18 -23.29 21.56
N ARG A 108 -3.00 -22.72 21.52
CA ARG A 108 -2.44 -22.07 20.35
C ARG A 108 -1.01 -22.52 20.04
N SER A 109 -0.50 -22.12 18.89
CA SER A 109 0.87 -22.30 18.45
C SER A 109 1.46 -20.94 18.05
N ARG A 110 2.79 -20.80 18.06
CA ARG A 110 3.45 -19.62 17.43
C ARG A 110 3.01 -19.45 15.96
N ASN A 111 2.62 -20.55 15.31
CA ASN A 111 2.18 -20.50 13.91
C ASN A 111 0.89 -19.70 13.72
N ASP A 112 -0.15 -19.91 14.55
CA ASP A 112 -1.40 -19.13 14.43
C ASP A 112 -1.31 -17.78 15.12
N GLN A 113 -0.37 -17.58 16.07
CA GLN A 113 -0.06 -16.26 16.62
C GLN A 113 0.50 -15.35 15.54
N VAL A 114 1.57 -15.73 14.86
CA VAL A 114 2.16 -14.89 13.80
C VAL A 114 1.18 -14.64 12.64
N LEU A 115 0.29 -15.59 12.36
CA LEU A 115 -0.75 -15.39 11.35
C LEU A 115 -1.72 -14.28 11.75
N VAL A 116 -2.24 -14.28 12.99
CA VAL A 116 -3.17 -13.25 13.43
C VAL A 116 -2.48 -11.89 13.51
N ASP A 117 -1.24 -11.85 13.98
CA ASP A 117 -0.46 -10.61 14.07
C ASP A 117 -0.27 -9.98 12.68
N LEU A 118 0.13 -10.79 11.69
CA LEU A 118 0.26 -10.33 10.31
C LEU A 118 -1.08 -9.81 9.74
N ARG A 119 -2.20 -10.51 10.01
CA ARG A 119 -3.52 -10.07 9.54
C ARG A 119 -3.93 -8.72 10.16
N LEU A 120 -3.67 -8.54 11.45
CA LEU A 120 -3.96 -7.29 12.16
C LEU A 120 -3.04 -6.16 11.68
N PHE A 121 -1.74 -6.44 11.53
CA PHE A 121 -0.76 -5.52 10.98
C PHE A 121 -1.16 -5.06 9.57
N ILE A 122 -1.36 -6.01 8.65
CA ILE A 122 -1.74 -5.71 7.26
C ILE A 122 -3.00 -4.85 7.20
N ARG A 123 -4.00 -5.13 8.03
CA ARG A 123 -5.26 -4.38 8.06
C ARG A 123 -5.04 -2.92 8.45
N SER A 124 -4.23 -2.67 9.46
CA SER A 124 -3.86 -1.33 9.92
C SER A 124 -3.02 -0.59 8.87
N GLU A 125 -2.06 -1.26 8.27
CA GLU A 125 -1.19 -0.67 7.24
C GLU A 125 -1.95 -0.36 5.94
N ILE A 126 -2.93 -1.19 5.56
CA ILE A 126 -3.81 -0.89 4.42
C ILE A 126 -4.62 0.39 4.69
N GLU A 127 -5.11 0.61 5.90
CA GLU A 127 -5.82 1.86 6.25
C GLU A 127 -4.92 3.08 6.05
N ASP A 128 -3.68 3.03 6.54
CA ASP A 128 -2.71 4.10 6.35
C ASP A 128 -2.42 4.35 4.87
N VAL A 129 -2.23 3.29 4.08
CA VAL A 129 -2.02 3.39 2.63
C VAL A 129 -3.25 4.02 1.95
N VAL A 130 -4.47 3.60 2.31
CA VAL A 130 -5.73 4.20 1.81
C VAL A 130 -5.80 5.68 2.12
N HIS A 131 -5.41 6.10 3.33
CA HIS A 131 -5.35 7.51 3.70
C HIS A 131 -4.40 8.32 2.79
N HIS A 132 -3.18 7.79 2.55
CA HIS A 132 -2.21 8.44 1.68
C HIS A 132 -2.65 8.50 0.21
N ILE A 133 -3.25 7.41 -0.31
CA ILE A 133 -3.81 7.40 -1.67
C ILE A 133 -4.94 8.43 -1.78
N THR A 134 -5.84 8.48 -0.80
CA THR A 134 -6.96 9.43 -0.77
C THR A 134 -6.47 10.87 -0.81
N THR A 135 -5.44 11.18 -0.04
CA THR A 135 -4.84 12.52 -0.03
C THR A 135 -4.26 12.88 -1.40
N LEU A 136 -3.51 11.96 -2.02
CA LEU A 136 -2.94 12.18 -3.37
C LEU A 136 -4.04 12.27 -4.43
N PHE A 137 -5.06 11.41 -4.37
CA PHE A 137 -6.22 11.44 -5.26
C PHE A 137 -6.87 12.82 -5.28
N HIS A 138 -7.19 13.37 -4.10
CA HIS A 138 -7.79 14.70 -4.00
C HIS A 138 -6.86 15.81 -4.52
N THR A 139 -5.57 15.71 -4.29
CA THR A 139 -4.59 16.65 -4.85
C THR A 139 -4.60 16.62 -6.38
N LEU A 140 -4.58 15.43 -6.99
CA LEU A 140 -4.61 15.28 -8.43
C LEU A 140 -5.93 15.75 -9.04
N GLN A 141 -7.07 15.48 -8.38
CA GLN A 141 -8.38 15.99 -8.77
C GLN A 141 -8.43 17.53 -8.73
N ALA A 142 -7.90 18.13 -7.67
CA ALA A 142 -7.84 19.58 -7.54
C ALA A 142 -6.95 20.22 -8.62
N GLN A 143 -5.81 19.61 -8.93
CA GLN A 143 -4.94 20.07 -10.01
C GLN A 143 -5.59 19.87 -11.38
N SER A 144 -6.30 18.75 -11.60
CA SER A 144 -7.07 18.51 -12.82
C SER A 144 -8.10 19.61 -13.06
N GLU A 145 -8.89 19.95 -12.04
CA GLU A 145 -9.88 21.01 -12.13
C GLU A 145 -9.27 22.39 -12.31
N ARG A 146 -8.17 22.69 -11.60
CA ARG A 146 -7.46 23.97 -11.69
C ARG A 146 -6.93 24.23 -13.08
N TYR A 147 -6.39 23.21 -13.76
CA TYR A 147 -5.72 23.35 -15.05
C TYR A 147 -6.50 22.71 -16.21
N LYS A 148 -7.82 22.54 -16.06
CA LYS A 148 -8.69 21.88 -17.06
C LYS A 148 -8.65 22.54 -18.45
N ASP A 149 -8.51 23.86 -18.48
CA ASP A 149 -8.51 24.65 -19.71
C ASP A 149 -7.08 24.96 -20.23
N VAL A 150 -6.02 24.54 -19.51
CA VAL A 150 -4.63 24.76 -19.92
C VAL A 150 -4.20 23.62 -20.82
N LEU A 151 -4.11 23.92 -22.13
CA LEU A 151 -3.73 22.92 -23.13
C LEU A 151 -2.24 22.59 -23.01
N MET A 152 -1.92 21.34 -23.34
CA MET A 152 -0.55 20.85 -23.50
C MET A 152 -0.45 19.93 -24.70
N PRO A 153 0.74 19.76 -25.31
CA PRO A 153 0.92 18.78 -26.38
C PRO A 153 0.74 17.36 -25.91
N GLY A 154 -0.13 16.59 -26.54
CA GLY A 154 -0.21 15.14 -26.38
C GLY A 154 0.81 14.45 -27.30
N TYR A 155 1.38 13.35 -26.83
CA TYR A 155 2.43 12.59 -27.52
C TYR A 155 2.00 11.16 -27.79
N THR A 156 2.35 10.67 -28.98
CA THR A 156 2.41 9.24 -29.30
C THR A 156 3.78 8.95 -29.92
N HIS A 157 4.41 7.82 -29.55
CA HIS A 157 5.75 7.47 -30.05
C HIS A 157 6.83 8.57 -29.79
N LEU A 158 6.67 9.36 -28.73
CA LEU A 158 7.45 10.56 -28.44
C LEU A 158 7.42 11.61 -29.57
N GLN A 159 6.41 11.59 -30.41
CA GLN A 159 6.13 12.60 -31.41
C GLN A 159 4.91 13.42 -30.98
N VAL A 160 4.92 14.72 -31.27
CA VAL A 160 3.75 15.59 -31.05
C VAL A 160 2.59 15.06 -31.86
N ALA A 161 1.47 14.79 -31.21
CA ALA A 161 0.31 14.16 -31.84
C ALA A 161 -0.89 15.11 -31.87
N MET A 162 -1.60 15.25 -30.77
CA MET A 162 -2.86 16.00 -30.69
C MET A 162 -2.86 16.91 -29.46
N PRO A 163 -3.77 17.90 -29.39
CA PRO A 163 -3.98 18.66 -28.18
C PRO A 163 -4.40 17.75 -27.01
N SER A 164 -3.83 17.99 -25.84
CA SER A 164 -4.22 17.49 -24.55
C SER A 164 -4.38 18.66 -23.58
N SER A 165 -4.65 18.41 -22.30
CA SER A 165 -4.63 19.43 -21.26
C SER A 165 -3.94 18.91 -19.99
N PHE A 166 -3.45 19.82 -19.17
CA PHE A 166 -2.95 19.45 -17.83
C PHE A 166 -4.08 18.87 -16.98
N GLY A 167 -5.32 19.33 -17.17
CA GLY A 167 -6.48 18.72 -16.51
C GLY A 167 -6.62 17.23 -16.82
N LEU A 168 -6.50 16.84 -18.10
CA LEU A 168 -6.50 15.44 -18.50
C LEU A 168 -5.31 14.67 -17.92
N TRP A 169 -4.12 15.25 -17.90
CA TRP A 169 -2.93 14.58 -17.37
C TRP A 169 -3.07 14.27 -15.88
N PHE A 170 -3.45 15.24 -15.05
CA PHE A 170 -3.68 15.00 -13.62
C PHE A 170 -4.87 14.06 -13.38
N GLY A 171 -5.97 14.24 -14.13
CA GLY A 171 -7.17 13.42 -14.04
C GLY A 171 -6.92 11.95 -14.36
N ALA A 172 -6.06 11.65 -15.33
CA ALA A 172 -5.71 10.29 -15.71
C ALA A 172 -5.03 9.52 -14.55
N TYR A 173 -4.15 10.16 -13.79
CA TYR A 173 -3.53 9.54 -12.62
C TYR A 173 -4.49 9.42 -11.44
N ALA A 174 -5.42 10.37 -11.27
CA ALA A 174 -6.48 10.24 -10.28
C ALA A 174 -7.38 9.03 -10.60
N GLU A 175 -7.78 8.85 -11.85
CA GLU A 175 -8.59 7.70 -12.27
C GLU A 175 -7.83 6.37 -12.12
N SER A 176 -6.54 6.33 -12.44
CA SER A 176 -5.69 5.16 -12.20
C SER A 176 -5.62 4.78 -10.72
N LEU A 177 -5.52 5.76 -9.81
CA LEU A 177 -5.56 5.50 -8.36
C LEU A 177 -6.93 4.98 -7.90
N ALA A 178 -8.03 5.33 -8.58
CA ALA A 178 -9.34 4.76 -8.28
C ALA A 178 -9.39 3.25 -8.59
N ASP A 179 -8.77 2.82 -9.68
CA ASP A 179 -8.64 1.40 -10.02
C ASP A 179 -7.70 0.67 -9.04
N ASP A 180 -6.58 1.29 -8.67
CA ASP A 180 -5.66 0.73 -7.68
C ASP A 180 -6.34 0.51 -6.32
N LEU A 181 -7.22 1.44 -5.91
CA LEU A 181 -8.00 1.31 -4.69
C LEU A 181 -8.95 0.10 -4.73
N VAL A 182 -9.53 -0.24 -5.87
CA VAL A 182 -10.36 -1.45 -6.05
C VAL A 182 -9.55 -2.71 -5.79
N VAL A 183 -8.33 -2.78 -6.32
CA VAL A 183 -7.43 -3.92 -6.10
C VAL A 183 -7.01 -4.01 -4.63
N LEU A 184 -6.68 -2.88 -4.00
CA LEU A 184 -6.32 -2.83 -2.59
C LEU A 184 -7.50 -3.24 -1.68
N ARG A 185 -8.74 -2.85 -2.05
CA ARG A 185 -9.96 -3.28 -1.35
C ARG A 185 -10.14 -4.80 -1.42
N ALA A 186 -9.94 -5.40 -2.57
CA ALA A 186 -10.00 -6.86 -2.70
C ALA A 186 -8.94 -7.57 -1.83
N ALA A 187 -7.73 -7.01 -1.75
CA ALA A 187 -6.67 -7.50 -0.88
C ALA A 187 -7.04 -7.38 0.61
N TYR A 188 -7.66 -6.25 1.00
CA TYR A 188 -8.20 -6.05 2.34
C TYR A 188 -9.25 -7.11 2.70
N ASP A 189 -10.20 -7.40 1.83
CA ASP A 189 -11.25 -8.38 2.06
C ASP A 189 -10.69 -9.81 2.24
N VAL A 190 -9.65 -10.17 1.49
CA VAL A 190 -8.94 -11.45 1.68
C VAL A 190 -8.19 -11.49 3.01
N ASN A 191 -7.60 -10.37 3.41
CA ASN A 191 -6.86 -10.27 4.66
C ASN A 191 -7.77 -10.26 5.90
N ASN A 192 -8.98 -9.70 5.80
CA ASN A 192 -9.87 -9.45 6.95
C ASN A 192 -10.60 -10.70 7.44
N ARG A 193 -9.83 -11.78 7.66
CA ARG A 193 -10.30 -13.08 8.16
C ARG A 193 -9.41 -13.58 9.28
N ASN A 194 -10.02 -14.09 10.34
CA ASN A 194 -9.32 -14.54 11.55
C ASN A 194 -8.71 -15.95 11.39
N PRO A 195 -7.38 -16.11 11.45
CA PRO A 195 -6.73 -17.42 11.44
C PRO A 195 -6.54 -18.02 12.83
N LEU A 196 -6.70 -17.23 13.91
CA LEU A 196 -6.41 -17.66 15.29
C LEU A 196 -7.27 -18.85 15.69
N GLY A 197 -6.68 -19.77 16.47
CA GLY A 197 -7.27 -21.03 16.85
C GLY A 197 -7.10 -22.14 15.82
N SER A 198 -6.35 -21.90 14.72
CA SER A 198 -5.88 -22.97 13.83
C SER A 198 -4.71 -23.76 14.43
N ALA A 199 -4.13 -23.27 15.53
CA ALA A 199 -2.98 -23.84 16.22
C ALA A 199 -1.80 -24.07 15.25
N ALA A 200 -1.21 -25.25 15.25
CA ALA A 200 -0.13 -25.59 14.31
C ALA A 200 -0.63 -25.85 12.86
N GLY A 201 -1.86 -25.47 12.54
CA GLY A 201 -2.47 -25.66 11.23
C GLY A 201 -3.42 -26.87 11.14
N TYR A 202 -3.65 -27.56 12.26
CA TYR A 202 -4.47 -28.76 12.30
C TYR A 202 -5.56 -28.71 13.40
N GLY A 203 -5.75 -27.54 14.01
CA GLY A 203 -6.72 -27.33 15.08
C GLY A 203 -6.21 -27.80 16.44
N SER A 204 -7.14 -27.91 17.40
CA SER A 204 -6.87 -28.29 18.78
C SER A 204 -7.97 -29.22 19.32
N SER A 205 -7.62 -30.06 20.30
CA SER A 205 -8.61 -30.82 21.07
C SER A 205 -9.35 -29.97 22.12
N PHE A 206 -8.91 -28.76 22.41
CA PHE A 206 -9.67 -27.80 23.21
C PHE A 206 -10.87 -27.27 22.41
N PRO A 207 -12.00 -26.98 23.04
CA PRO A 207 -13.20 -26.47 22.39
C PRO A 207 -13.05 -24.93 22.11
N LEU A 208 -12.05 -24.57 21.35
CA LEU A 208 -11.73 -23.15 21.04
C LEU A 208 -12.92 -22.45 20.36
N ASN A 209 -13.30 -21.27 20.85
CA ASN A 209 -14.33 -20.45 20.25
C ASN A 209 -13.72 -19.41 19.29
N ARG A 210 -13.53 -19.81 18.04
CA ARG A 210 -12.93 -18.95 17.00
C ARG A 210 -13.84 -17.81 16.56
N GLU A 211 -15.17 -17.98 16.67
CA GLU A 211 -16.11 -16.89 16.40
C GLU A 211 -15.98 -15.76 17.43
N LEU A 212 -15.79 -16.10 18.70
CA LEU A 212 -15.57 -15.10 19.74
C LEU A 212 -14.29 -14.30 19.48
N THR A 213 -13.17 -14.96 19.18
CA THR A 213 -11.92 -14.24 18.87
C THR A 213 -12.03 -13.41 17.60
N THR A 214 -12.84 -13.83 16.61
CA THR A 214 -13.15 -13.06 15.40
C THR A 214 -13.86 -11.75 15.75
N GLN A 215 -14.90 -11.82 16.60
CA GLN A 215 -15.63 -10.64 17.07
C GLN A 215 -14.73 -9.70 17.90
N LEU A 216 -13.98 -10.26 18.85
CA LEU A 216 -13.09 -9.49 19.72
C LEU A 216 -11.98 -8.74 18.94
N LEU A 217 -11.52 -9.28 17.84
CA LEU A 217 -10.49 -8.68 16.98
C LEU A 217 -11.07 -7.86 15.82
N GLY A 218 -12.40 -7.84 15.66
CA GLY A 218 -13.08 -7.08 14.62
C GLY A 218 -12.81 -7.59 13.20
N PHE A 219 -12.61 -8.90 13.03
CA PHE A 219 -12.53 -9.51 11.70
C PHE A 219 -13.91 -9.72 11.09
N ALA A 220 -14.00 -9.69 9.77
CA ALA A 220 -15.25 -9.92 9.05
C ALA A 220 -15.73 -11.39 9.14
N SER A 221 -14.79 -12.33 9.23
CA SER A 221 -15.09 -13.77 9.30
C SER A 221 -13.89 -14.58 9.81
N VAL A 222 -14.11 -15.89 9.98
CA VAL A 222 -13.06 -16.86 10.30
C VAL A 222 -12.45 -17.40 9.00
N ASP A 223 -11.16 -17.71 9.00
CA ASP A 223 -10.57 -18.68 8.06
C ASP A 223 -11.02 -20.08 8.53
N TYR A 224 -12.17 -20.58 8.01
CA TYR A 224 -12.87 -21.74 8.57
C TYR A 224 -12.04 -23.01 8.59
N ASN A 225 -11.38 -23.34 7.50
CA ASN A 225 -10.52 -24.51 7.43
C ASN A 225 -9.16 -24.23 8.08
N VAL A 226 -8.83 -24.92 9.16
CA VAL A 226 -7.59 -24.70 9.92
C VAL A 226 -6.33 -24.98 9.10
N VAL A 227 -6.38 -25.91 8.15
CA VAL A 227 -5.28 -26.17 7.22
C VAL A 227 -5.11 -24.99 6.24
N TYR A 228 -6.23 -24.47 5.74
CA TYR A 228 -6.22 -23.29 4.87
C TYR A 228 -5.71 -22.05 5.61
N ALA A 229 -6.07 -21.85 6.88
CA ALA A 229 -5.56 -20.73 7.67
C ALA A 229 -4.03 -20.70 7.67
N GLN A 230 -3.39 -21.87 7.86
CA GLN A 230 -1.93 -21.99 7.78
C GLN A 230 -1.39 -21.83 6.35
N MET A 231 -2.06 -22.41 5.33
CA MET A 231 -1.70 -22.23 3.91
C MET A 231 -1.85 -20.78 3.45
N GLY A 232 -2.66 -19.99 4.14
CA GLY A 232 -2.86 -18.57 3.87
C GLY A 232 -1.61 -17.73 4.04
N ARG A 233 -0.62 -18.21 4.83
CA ARG A 233 0.65 -17.52 4.99
C ARG A 233 1.45 -17.54 3.68
N GLY A 234 2.06 -16.40 3.32
CA GLY A 234 2.69 -16.17 2.02
C GLY A 234 1.68 -15.85 0.91
N LYS A 235 0.52 -16.53 0.89
CA LYS A 235 -0.54 -16.22 -0.09
C LYS A 235 -1.16 -14.84 0.13
N THR A 236 -1.50 -14.52 1.38
CA THR A 236 -2.11 -13.22 1.73
C THR A 236 -1.12 -12.10 1.50
N GLU A 237 0.10 -12.25 1.98
CA GLU A 237 1.18 -11.29 1.80
C GLU A 237 1.42 -11.02 0.30
N ARG A 238 1.42 -12.06 -0.54
CA ARG A 238 1.57 -11.92 -2.00
C ARG A 238 0.39 -11.16 -2.63
N ILE A 239 -0.85 -11.40 -2.19
CA ILE A 239 -2.03 -10.68 -2.69
C ILE A 239 -1.94 -9.19 -2.34
N VAL A 240 -1.57 -8.88 -1.10
CA VAL A 240 -1.40 -7.50 -0.65
C VAL A 240 -0.22 -6.84 -1.34
N ALA A 241 0.90 -7.55 -1.47
CA ALA A 241 2.07 -7.07 -2.22
C ALA A 241 1.74 -6.76 -3.69
N ALA A 242 0.86 -7.56 -4.33
CA ALA A 242 0.40 -7.28 -5.69
C ALA A 242 -0.45 -6.00 -5.77
N ALA A 243 -1.26 -5.71 -4.75
CA ALA A 243 -1.99 -4.46 -4.67
C ALA A 243 -1.04 -3.26 -4.47
N ILE A 244 -0.03 -3.38 -3.61
CA ILE A 244 1.02 -2.36 -3.43
C ILE A 244 1.80 -2.16 -4.75
N ALA A 245 2.12 -3.22 -5.47
CA ALA A 245 2.82 -3.17 -6.75
C ALA A 245 2.03 -2.43 -7.83
N ASN A 246 0.69 -2.57 -7.88
CA ASN A 246 -0.15 -1.79 -8.81
C ASN A 246 -0.09 -0.30 -8.49
N ILE A 247 -0.22 0.09 -7.23
CA ILE A 247 -0.07 1.48 -6.80
C ILE A 247 1.31 2.02 -7.19
N ALA A 248 2.36 1.24 -6.92
CA ALA A 248 3.74 1.59 -7.27
C ALA A 248 3.91 1.80 -8.78
N ALA A 249 3.30 0.96 -9.62
CA ALA A 249 3.36 1.09 -11.08
C ALA A 249 2.68 2.39 -11.56
N THR A 250 1.53 2.76 -11.02
CA THR A 250 0.87 4.05 -11.30
C THR A 250 1.80 5.21 -10.92
N ILE A 251 2.39 5.18 -9.73
CA ILE A 251 3.26 6.25 -9.24
C ILE A 251 4.60 6.29 -10.00
N SER A 252 5.16 5.15 -10.38
CA SER A 252 6.38 5.07 -11.22
C SER A 252 6.17 5.78 -12.55
N LYS A 253 5.01 5.57 -13.18
CA LYS A 253 4.64 6.23 -14.43
C LYS A 253 4.47 7.74 -14.27
N LEU A 254 3.78 8.19 -13.22
CA LEU A 254 3.66 9.60 -12.88
C LEU A 254 5.03 10.25 -12.66
N ALA A 255 5.92 9.58 -11.93
CA ALA A 255 7.27 10.06 -11.66
C ALA A 255 8.11 10.16 -12.95
N PHE A 256 7.95 9.21 -13.87
CA PHE A 256 8.60 9.29 -15.19
C PHE A 256 8.12 10.48 -15.99
N ASP A 257 6.80 10.68 -16.12
CA ASP A 257 6.22 11.84 -16.80
C ASP A 257 6.71 13.14 -16.18
N ALA A 258 6.70 13.24 -14.84
CA ALA A 258 7.18 14.42 -14.14
C ALA A 258 8.66 14.75 -14.43
N CYS A 259 9.54 13.74 -14.47
CA CYS A 259 10.94 13.91 -14.86
C CYS A 259 11.03 14.42 -16.30
N MET A 260 10.29 13.82 -17.22
CA MET A 260 10.29 14.19 -18.64
C MET A 260 9.76 15.61 -18.84
N PHE A 261 8.60 15.93 -18.24
CA PHE A 261 7.95 17.24 -18.39
C PHE A 261 8.68 18.37 -17.68
N ASN A 262 9.45 18.07 -16.63
CA ASN A 262 10.33 19.05 -15.97
C ASN A 262 11.66 19.27 -16.71
N SER A 263 12.00 18.42 -17.69
CA SER A 263 13.25 18.56 -18.43
C SER A 263 13.30 19.86 -19.23
N GLN A 264 14.52 20.39 -19.49
CA GLN A 264 14.71 21.63 -20.23
C GLN A 264 14.13 21.59 -21.65
N ASN A 265 14.05 20.41 -22.27
CA ASN A 265 13.53 20.24 -23.63
C ASN A 265 12.00 20.31 -23.69
N PHE A 266 11.30 19.79 -22.66
CA PHE A 266 9.84 19.85 -22.56
C PHE A 266 9.40 21.12 -21.84
N ALA A 267 9.93 21.38 -20.66
CA ALA A 267 9.58 22.54 -19.82
C ALA A 267 8.08 22.75 -19.63
N PHE A 268 7.31 21.64 -19.54
CA PHE A 268 5.86 21.67 -19.36
C PHE A 268 5.47 21.97 -17.92
N ILE A 269 6.28 21.47 -16.98
CA ILE A 269 6.11 21.72 -15.56
C ILE A 269 7.40 22.27 -14.96
N LYS A 270 7.24 22.96 -13.84
CA LYS A 270 8.34 23.43 -13.00
C LYS A 270 8.10 23.03 -11.57
N LEU A 271 9.12 22.46 -10.95
CA LEU A 271 9.14 22.18 -9.53
C LEU A 271 9.62 23.41 -8.76
N PRO A 272 9.11 23.67 -7.55
CA PRO A 272 9.70 24.66 -6.64
C PRO A 272 11.17 24.37 -6.38
N ASP A 273 11.96 25.41 -6.18
CA ASP A 273 13.40 25.28 -5.99
C ASP A 273 13.76 24.42 -4.77
N GLU A 274 12.99 24.52 -3.71
CA GLU A 274 13.11 23.74 -2.47
C GLU A 274 12.84 22.22 -2.65
N PHE A 275 12.22 21.82 -3.76
CA PHE A 275 11.96 20.41 -4.11
C PHE A 275 12.92 19.87 -5.18
N THR A 276 13.98 20.60 -5.47
CA THR A 276 14.99 20.21 -6.44
C THR A 276 16.37 20.19 -5.78
N THR A 277 17.28 19.39 -6.32
CA THR A 277 18.68 19.42 -5.89
C THR A 277 19.54 20.12 -6.93
N GLY A 278 20.64 20.74 -6.47
CA GLY A 278 21.59 21.42 -7.33
C GLY A 278 22.71 20.50 -7.82
N SER A 279 23.60 21.08 -8.64
CA SER A 279 24.84 20.45 -9.04
C SER A 279 26.02 21.13 -8.35
N SER A 280 27.00 20.36 -7.90
CA SER A 280 28.22 20.89 -7.28
C SER A 280 29.12 21.70 -8.24
N ILE A 281 28.92 21.53 -9.56
CA ILE A 281 29.75 22.14 -10.60
C ILE A 281 28.96 22.95 -11.67
N MET A 282 27.62 22.80 -11.67
CA MET A 282 26.74 23.47 -12.64
C MET A 282 25.68 24.29 -11.90
N PRO A 283 25.93 25.57 -11.59
CA PRO A 283 25.07 26.36 -10.70
C PRO A 283 23.64 26.61 -11.22
N HIS A 284 23.41 26.43 -12.52
CA HIS A 284 22.09 26.58 -13.16
C HIS A 284 21.24 25.32 -13.15
N LYS A 285 21.83 24.16 -12.78
CA LYS A 285 21.18 22.86 -12.91
C LYS A 285 20.31 22.54 -11.67
N LYS A 286 19.05 22.19 -11.92
CA LYS A 286 18.08 21.74 -10.91
C LYS A 286 17.58 20.37 -11.31
N ASN A 287 17.75 19.40 -10.42
CA ASN A 287 17.44 17.99 -10.69
C ASN A 287 16.11 17.60 -10.05
N PRO A 288 15.29 16.77 -10.72
CA PRO A 288 14.06 16.23 -10.16
C PRO A 288 14.32 14.95 -9.34
N ASP A 289 15.36 14.96 -8.47
CA ASP A 289 15.87 13.75 -7.78
C ASP A 289 14.77 13.00 -7.00
N VAL A 290 13.79 13.75 -6.47
CA VAL A 290 12.65 13.13 -5.77
C VAL A 290 11.89 12.19 -6.70
N PHE A 291 11.57 12.60 -7.92
CA PHE A 291 10.87 11.75 -8.87
C PHE A 291 11.74 10.63 -9.44
N GLU A 292 13.05 10.85 -9.60
CA GLU A 292 13.99 9.80 -10.00
C GLU A 292 14.05 8.68 -8.96
N LEU A 293 14.20 9.05 -7.68
CA LEU A 293 14.20 8.10 -6.57
C LEU A 293 12.83 7.44 -6.39
N THR A 294 11.74 8.20 -6.52
CA THR A 294 10.37 7.66 -6.46
C THR A 294 10.19 6.56 -7.48
N ARG A 295 10.54 6.80 -8.75
CA ARG A 295 10.47 5.79 -9.82
C ARG A 295 11.28 4.53 -9.47
N ALA A 296 12.51 4.71 -9.00
CA ALA A 296 13.37 3.58 -8.65
C ALA A 296 12.83 2.76 -7.46
N ARG A 297 12.31 3.44 -6.42
CA ARG A 297 11.69 2.80 -5.25
C ARG A 297 10.40 2.06 -5.64
N CYS A 298 9.56 2.66 -6.48
CA CYS A 298 8.38 2.00 -7.03
C CYS A 298 8.73 0.72 -7.79
N ASN A 299 9.75 0.77 -8.67
CA ASN A 299 10.18 -0.42 -9.42
C ASN A 299 10.67 -1.56 -8.49
N ARG A 300 11.22 -1.24 -7.31
CA ARG A 300 11.54 -2.25 -6.28
C ARG A 300 10.27 -2.86 -5.69
N LEU A 301 9.25 -2.04 -5.38
CA LEU A 301 7.98 -2.53 -4.86
C LEU A 301 7.21 -3.37 -5.88
N GLU A 302 7.33 -3.09 -7.18
CA GLU A 302 6.74 -3.91 -8.24
C GLU A 302 7.31 -5.34 -8.27
N ALA A 303 8.53 -5.55 -7.80
CA ALA A 303 9.15 -6.87 -7.68
C ALA A 303 8.69 -7.68 -6.44
N LEU A 304 8.09 -7.03 -5.44
CA LEU A 304 7.77 -7.63 -4.15
C LEU A 304 6.87 -8.89 -4.25
N PRO A 305 5.77 -8.91 -5.05
CA PRO A 305 4.95 -10.13 -5.18
C PRO A 305 5.74 -11.32 -5.72
N PHE A 306 6.72 -11.07 -6.58
CA PHE A 306 7.57 -12.09 -7.13
C PHE A 306 8.57 -12.62 -6.08
N GLN A 307 9.17 -11.75 -5.28
CA GLN A 307 10.06 -12.15 -4.18
C GLN A 307 9.34 -13.07 -3.19
N ILE A 308 8.12 -12.67 -2.75
CA ILE A 308 7.29 -13.51 -1.87
C ILE A 308 6.95 -14.84 -2.53
N THR A 309 6.65 -14.84 -3.82
CA THR A 309 6.37 -16.06 -4.58
C THR A 309 7.57 -17.00 -4.57
N MET A 310 8.78 -16.50 -4.77
CA MET A 310 10.00 -17.33 -4.79
C MET A 310 10.29 -17.95 -3.43
N VAL A 311 10.08 -17.21 -2.34
CA VAL A 311 10.26 -17.74 -0.97
C VAL A 311 9.22 -18.81 -0.64
N THR A 312 7.99 -18.68 -1.14
CA THR A 312 6.86 -19.55 -0.76
C THR A 312 6.59 -20.68 -1.76
N ASN A 313 7.32 -20.76 -2.85
CA ASN A 313 7.17 -21.81 -3.86
C ASN A 313 7.59 -23.18 -3.34
N ASN A 314 6.87 -24.21 -3.83
CA ASN A 314 7.19 -25.63 -3.57
C ASN A 314 7.08 -26.06 -2.10
N LEU A 315 6.37 -25.28 -1.27
CA LEU A 315 6.08 -25.67 0.10
C LEU A 315 4.79 -26.50 0.12
N PRO A 316 4.78 -27.69 0.76
CA PRO A 316 3.55 -28.42 0.99
C PRO A 316 2.71 -27.74 2.08
N VAL A 317 1.50 -28.26 2.35
CA VAL A 317 0.66 -27.77 3.45
C VAL A 317 1.36 -27.91 4.79
N GLY A 318 1.06 -26.98 5.71
CA GLY A 318 1.72 -26.88 7.01
C GLY A 318 2.70 -25.73 7.08
N TYR A 319 3.32 -25.56 8.24
CA TYR A 319 4.31 -24.51 8.47
C TYR A 319 5.71 -24.97 8.05
N PHE A 320 6.42 -24.06 7.37
CA PHE A 320 7.85 -24.20 7.08
C PHE A 320 8.55 -22.90 7.44
N ARG A 321 9.79 -23.01 7.91
CA ARG A 321 10.56 -21.84 8.37
C ARG A 321 10.91 -20.86 7.24
N ASP A 322 10.85 -21.30 5.99
CA ASP A 322 10.95 -20.44 4.79
C ASP A 322 10.02 -19.23 4.88
N LEU A 323 8.82 -19.42 5.40
CA LEU A 323 7.81 -18.38 5.54
C LEU A 323 8.23 -17.23 6.46
N GLN A 324 9.24 -17.42 7.32
CA GLN A 324 9.81 -16.37 8.16
C GLN A 324 10.44 -15.26 7.31
N LEU A 325 11.12 -15.63 6.22
CA LEU A 325 11.81 -14.68 5.34
C LEU A 325 10.87 -13.70 4.64
N THR A 326 9.59 -14.06 4.49
CA THR A 326 8.61 -13.13 3.86
C THR A 326 8.47 -11.81 4.63
N LYS A 327 8.73 -11.79 5.94
CA LYS A 327 8.64 -10.58 6.77
C LYS A 327 9.66 -9.52 6.38
N GLU A 328 10.88 -9.93 6.01
CA GLU A 328 12.02 -9.04 5.75
C GLU A 328 11.76 -8.08 4.58
N ASP A 329 11.09 -8.55 3.53
CA ASP A 329 10.76 -7.73 2.37
C ASP A 329 9.36 -7.09 2.51
N PHE A 330 8.41 -7.80 3.13
CA PHE A 330 7.01 -7.41 3.12
C PHE A 330 6.66 -6.32 4.14
N LEU A 331 7.14 -6.44 5.40
CA LEU A 331 6.76 -5.48 6.45
C LEU A 331 7.28 -4.07 6.16
N PRO A 332 8.57 -3.87 5.78
CA PRO A 332 9.07 -2.54 5.45
C PRO A 332 8.48 -1.93 4.16
N ALA A 333 7.87 -2.74 3.31
CA ALA A 333 7.27 -2.24 2.07
C ALA A 333 6.11 -1.26 2.31
N PHE A 334 5.42 -1.38 3.44
CA PHE A 334 4.37 -0.43 3.82
C PHE A 334 4.95 0.95 4.17
N ASP A 335 6.06 1.00 4.90
CA ASP A 335 6.73 2.27 5.19
C ASP A 335 7.23 2.93 3.91
N GLU A 336 7.77 2.13 2.97
CA GLU A 336 8.26 2.61 1.69
C GLU A 336 7.13 3.19 0.83
N ILE A 337 5.99 2.49 0.67
CA ILE A 337 4.88 2.99 -0.17
C ILE A 337 4.21 4.22 0.47
N LYS A 338 4.05 4.27 1.79
CA LYS A 338 3.52 5.45 2.50
C LYS A 338 4.42 6.67 2.30
N ALA A 339 5.74 6.50 2.43
CA ALA A 339 6.71 7.57 2.21
C ALA A 339 6.69 8.08 0.76
N ILE A 340 6.58 7.17 -0.22
CA ILE A 340 6.44 7.51 -1.64
C ILE A 340 5.18 8.34 -1.87
N LEU A 341 4.02 7.86 -1.43
CA LEU A 341 2.73 8.53 -1.63
C LEU A 341 2.71 9.92 -0.97
N SER A 342 3.24 10.03 0.24
CA SER A 342 3.36 11.31 0.96
C SER A 342 4.23 12.30 0.19
N MET A 343 5.40 11.86 -0.28
CA MET A 343 6.32 12.71 -1.02
C MET A 343 5.76 13.13 -2.37
N VAL A 344 5.15 12.21 -3.13
CA VAL A 344 4.51 12.52 -4.41
C VAL A 344 3.35 13.50 -4.22
N ASN A 345 2.56 13.35 -3.16
CA ASN A 345 1.53 14.31 -2.83
C ASN A 345 2.09 15.72 -2.56
N ALA A 346 3.15 15.82 -1.77
CA ALA A 346 3.82 17.10 -1.51
C ALA A 346 4.33 17.74 -2.82
N MET A 347 4.93 16.96 -3.71
CA MET A 347 5.41 17.41 -5.01
C MET A 347 4.27 17.89 -5.90
N MET A 348 3.21 17.07 -6.08
CA MET A 348 2.10 17.36 -6.98
C MET A 348 1.24 18.53 -6.49
N SER A 349 1.16 18.78 -5.19
CA SER A 349 0.45 19.93 -4.65
C SER A 349 1.14 21.27 -4.98
N GLN A 350 2.45 21.27 -5.25
CA GLN A 350 3.28 22.45 -5.48
C GLN A 350 3.76 22.60 -6.93
N VAL A 351 3.52 21.61 -7.79
CA VAL A 351 3.94 21.67 -9.20
C VAL A 351 3.28 22.86 -9.91
N LYS A 352 4.06 23.58 -10.68
CA LYS A 352 3.58 24.68 -11.53
C LYS A 352 3.60 24.23 -12.98
N VAL A 353 2.51 24.44 -13.70
CA VAL A 353 2.44 24.17 -15.14
C VAL A 353 2.88 25.39 -15.93
N ASN A 354 3.43 25.15 -17.12
CA ASN A 354 3.75 26.20 -18.07
C ASN A 354 2.52 26.46 -18.96
N GLU A 355 1.81 27.56 -18.68
CA GLU A 355 0.60 27.95 -19.42
C GLU A 355 0.90 28.49 -20.82
N HIS A 356 2.19 28.75 -21.14
CA HIS A 356 2.68 29.34 -22.38
C HIS A 356 3.32 28.35 -23.35
N ILE A 357 3.16 27.03 -23.13
CA ILE A 357 3.76 26.01 -24.00
C ILE A 357 3.37 26.21 -25.47
N LEU A 358 2.11 26.55 -25.70
CA LEU A 358 1.57 26.69 -27.06
C LEU A 358 1.94 27.98 -27.75
N ASP A 359 2.68 28.87 -27.13
CA ASP A 359 3.28 30.03 -27.79
C ASP A 359 4.40 29.61 -28.77
N ASP A 360 4.96 28.40 -28.57
CA ASP A 360 5.97 27.84 -29.48
C ASP A 360 5.28 27.23 -30.73
N ALA A 361 5.65 27.76 -31.90
CA ALA A 361 5.10 27.36 -33.18
C ALA A 361 5.36 25.90 -33.56
N ARG A 362 6.33 25.21 -32.91
CA ARG A 362 6.55 23.78 -33.12
C ARG A 362 5.33 22.90 -32.78
N TYR A 363 4.39 23.44 -31.99
CA TYR A 363 3.17 22.73 -31.60
C TYR A 363 1.95 23.08 -32.46
N ASP A 364 2.06 23.96 -33.47
CA ASP A 364 0.92 24.38 -34.27
C ASP A 364 0.27 23.21 -35.03
N LEU A 365 1.10 22.29 -35.54
CA LEU A 365 0.61 21.15 -36.31
C LEU A 365 -0.19 20.13 -35.51
N MET A 366 -0.13 20.14 -34.18
CA MET A 366 -0.95 19.23 -33.35
C MET A 366 -2.45 19.49 -33.51
N PHE A 367 -2.84 20.67 -33.99
CA PHE A 367 -4.25 21.03 -34.27
C PHE A 367 -4.73 20.59 -35.67
N SER A 368 -3.90 19.90 -36.46
CA SER A 368 -4.25 19.48 -37.82
C SER A 368 -5.48 18.58 -37.88
N VAL A 369 -5.65 17.69 -36.91
CA VAL A 369 -6.84 16.81 -36.80
C VAL A 369 -8.10 17.61 -36.50
N GLU A 370 -8.01 18.65 -35.68
CA GLU A 370 -9.15 19.54 -35.39
C GLU A 370 -9.63 20.25 -36.66
N GLU A 371 -8.72 20.66 -37.54
CA GLU A 371 -9.08 21.26 -38.82
C GLU A 371 -9.68 20.23 -39.80
N VAL A 372 -9.14 19.00 -39.85
CA VAL A 372 -9.74 17.88 -40.59
C VAL A 372 -11.17 17.62 -40.12
N ASN A 373 -11.39 17.54 -38.81
CA ASN A 373 -12.69 17.31 -38.20
C ASN A 373 -13.67 18.48 -38.50
N ARG A 374 -13.19 19.72 -38.43
CA ARG A 374 -13.98 20.89 -38.77
C ARG A 374 -14.46 20.85 -40.22
N LEU A 375 -13.60 20.49 -41.18
CA LEU A 375 -13.94 20.35 -42.57
C LEU A 375 -14.93 19.19 -42.80
N ALA A 376 -14.74 18.07 -42.13
CA ALA A 376 -15.63 16.93 -42.19
C ALA A 376 -17.02 17.26 -41.65
N ALA A 377 -17.11 17.98 -40.53
CA ALA A 377 -18.36 18.48 -39.97
C ALA A 377 -19.07 19.49 -40.91
N ALA A 378 -18.33 20.18 -41.77
CA ALA A 378 -18.85 21.05 -42.80
C ALA A 378 -19.26 20.30 -44.08
N GLY A 379 -19.24 18.97 -44.12
CA GLY A 379 -19.69 18.10 -45.19
C GLY A 379 -18.62 17.67 -46.19
N VAL A 380 -17.33 17.99 -45.95
CA VAL A 380 -16.24 17.48 -46.77
C VAL A 380 -15.95 16.02 -46.39
N PRO A 381 -15.85 15.07 -47.34
CA PRO A 381 -15.47 13.71 -47.03
C PRO A 381 -14.15 13.67 -46.26
N PHE A 382 -14.08 12.87 -45.19
CA PHE A 382 -12.92 12.87 -44.28
C PHE A 382 -11.58 12.68 -45.00
N ARG A 383 -11.51 11.78 -46.00
CA ARG A 383 -10.26 11.58 -46.76
C ARG A 383 -9.85 12.78 -47.58
N ASP A 384 -10.82 13.55 -48.09
CA ASP A 384 -10.54 14.75 -48.89
C ASP A 384 -10.15 15.91 -47.96
N ALA A 385 -10.79 16.02 -46.78
CA ALA A 385 -10.39 16.95 -45.75
C ALA A 385 -8.93 16.67 -45.27
N TYR A 386 -8.63 15.39 -45.01
CA TYR A 386 -7.26 14.96 -44.62
C TYR A 386 -6.20 15.34 -45.66
N LYS A 387 -6.47 15.02 -46.96
CA LYS A 387 -5.55 15.37 -48.05
C LYS A 387 -5.37 16.89 -48.19
N LYS A 388 -6.47 17.64 -48.08
CA LYS A 388 -6.43 19.09 -48.15
C LYS A 388 -5.56 19.68 -47.07
N VAL A 389 -5.78 19.28 -45.80
CA VAL A 389 -4.99 19.77 -44.66
C VAL A 389 -3.53 19.35 -44.83
N GLY A 390 -3.21 18.13 -45.25
CA GLY A 390 -1.86 17.67 -45.53
C GLY A 390 -1.13 18.54 -46.57
N LEU A 391 -1.81 18.85 -47.69
CA LEU A 391 -1.24 19.74 -48.73
C LEU A 391 -1.08 21.17 -48.25
N ASP A 392 -1.97 21.70 -47.42
CA ASP A 392 -1.83 23.02 -46.79
C ASP A 392 -0.65 23.07 -45.86
N ILE A 393 -0.36 22.00 -45.10
CA ILE A 393 0.82 21.88 -44.27
C ILE A 393 2.10 21.86 -45.10
N GLU A 394 2.17 21.02 -46.14
CA GLU A 394 3.32 20.95 -47.04
C GLU A 394 3.61 22.29 -47.77
N ALA A 395 2.56 23.02 -48.10
CA ALA A 395 2.65 24.33 -48.74
C ALA A 395 2.95 25.49 -47.75
N GLY A 396 3.07 25.22 -46.43
CA GLY A 396 3.23 26.26 -45.40
C GLY A 396 2.03 27.20 -45.25
N LYS A 397 0.84 26.75 -45.67
CA LYS A 397 -0.41 27.54 -45.64
C LYS A 397 -1.31 27.16 -44.48
N PHE A 398 -0.96 26.12 -43.71
CA PHE A 398 -1.73 25.70 -42.55
C PHE A 398 -1.74 26.79 -41.48
N THR A 399 -2.93 27.17 -41.08
CA THR A 399 -3.17 28.08 -39.96
C THR A 399 -4.15 27.42 -39.01
N THR A 400 -3.98 27.60 -37.74
CA THR A 400 -4.79 26.97 -36.71
C THR A 400 -5.36 27.96 -35.70
N VAL A 401 -6.50 27.63 -35.12
CA VAL A 401 -7.03 28.28 -33.93
C VAL A 401 -6.70 27.37 -32.76
N LYS A 402 -5.84 27.86 -31.83
CA LYS A 402 -5.40 27.09 -30.67
C LYS A 402 -6.50 26.98 -29.59
N LYS A 403 -7.69 26.56 -30.00
CA LYS A 403 -8.83 26.30 -29.12
C LYS A 403 -9.40 24.93 -29.42
N VAL A 404 -9.58 24.15 -28.38
CA VAL A 404 -10.20 22.83 -28.43
C VAL A 404 -11.30 22.75 -27.37
N HIS A 405 -12.46 22.26 -27.78
CA HIS A 405 -13.56 21.97 -26.86
C HIS A 405 -14.30 20.73 -27.37
N HIS A 406 -14.13 19.64 -26.64
CA HIS A 406 -14.85 18.41 -26.92
C HIS A 406 -16.05 18.30 -25.97
N THR A 407 -17.11 17.63 -26.41
CA THR A 407 -18.34 17.48 -25.62
C THR A 407 -18.54 16.08 -25.08
N HIS A 408 -17.81 15.08 -25.62
CA HIS A 408 -17.89 13.72 -25.14
C HIS A 408 -17.16 13.54 -23.79
N GLU A 409 -17.54 12.53 -23.07
CA GLU A 409 -17.04 12.21 -21.74
C GLU A 409 -15.52 11.95 -21.74
N GLY A 410 -14.84 12.47 -20.71
CA GLY A 410 -13.42 12.23 -20.46
C GLY A 410 -12.47 12.95 -21.40
N SER A 411 -12.90 14.04 -22.08
CA SER A 411 -12.04 14.79 -22.99
C SER A 411 -11.95 16.27 -22.62
N ILE A 412 -11.13 17.03 -23.39
CA ILE A 412 -10.95 18.48 -23.19
C ILE A 412 -12.32 19.19 -23.24
N GLY A 413 -12.67 19.90 -22.16
CA GLY A 413 -13.97 20.55 -21.98
C GLY A 413 -15.00 19.72 -21.23
N ASN A 414 -14.81 18.41 -21.06
CA ASN A 414 -15.69 17.52 -20.30
C ASN A 414 -14.90 16.40 -19.61
N LEU A 415 -14.09 16.76 -18.58
CA LEU A 415 -13.16 15.84 -17.92
C LEU A 415 -13.83 14.74 -17.09
N CYS A 416 -15.08 14.89 -16.71
CA CYS A 416 -15.83 13.96 -15.87
C CYS A 416 -15.18 13.71 -14.47
N ASN A 417 -14.49 14.70 -13.90
CA ASN A 417 -13.84 14.61 -12.61
C ASN A 417 -14.79 14.21 -11.47
N ASP A 418 -16.06 14.67 -11.54
CA ASP A 418 -17.13 14.30 -10.62
C ASP A 418 -17.46 12.81 -10.66
N ARG A 419 -17.47 12.22 -11.85
CA ARG A 419 -17.71 10.77 -12.04
C ARG A 419 -16.55 9.94 -11.54
N ILE A 420 -15.31 10.37 -11.78
CA ILE A 420 -14.09 9.74 -11.26
C ILE A 420 -14.11 9.78 -9.73
N ALA A 421 -14.44 10.93 -9.13
CA ALA A 421 -14.57 11.07 -7.69
C ALA A 421 -15.65 10.14 -7.10
N ALA A 422 -16.79 9.99 -7.78
CA ALA A 422 -17.84 9.09 -7.34
C ALA A 422 -17.45 7.60 -7.42
N LEU A 423 -16.65 7.19 -8.44
CA LEU A 423 -16.08 5.85 -8.52
C LEU A 423 -15.13 5.58 -7.35
N TYR A 424 -14.23 6.52 -7.07
CA TYR A 424 -13.28 6.44 -5.96
C TYR A 424 -14.01 6.32 -4.61
N GLN A 425 -14.97 7.22 -4.35
CA GLN A 425 -15.71 7.26 -3.09
C GLN A 425 -16.48 5.96 -2.83
N ARG A 426 -17.15 5.41 -3.86
CA ARG A 426 -17.87 4.14 -3.74
C ARG A 426 -16.95 2.99 -3.30
N THR A 427 -15.72 2.96 -3.78
CA THR A 427 -14.74 1.96 -3.37
C THR A 427 -14.25 2.22 -1.94
N LEU A 428 -13.99 3.49 -1.60
CA LEU A 428 -13.57 3.91 -0.28
C LEU A 428 -14.62 3.57 0.79
N ASP A 429 -15.89 3.83 0.54
CA ASP A 429 -17.00 3.50 1.45
C ASP A 429 -17.15 2.01 1.71
N GLY A 430 -16.52 1.19 0.89
CA GLY A 430 -16.50 -0.25 1.06
C GLY A 430 -15.53 -0.74 2.15
N PHE A 431 -14.56 0.01 2.59
CA PHE A 431 -13.67 -0.38 3.69
C PHE A 431 -14.39 -0.22 5.03
N ASP A 432 -14.23 -1.21 5.90
CA ASP A 432 -14.74 -1.16 7.28
C ASP A 432 -13.57 -1.12 8.26
N PHE A 433 -13.04 0.08 8.48
CA PHE A 433 -11.99 0.31 9.48
C PHE A 433 -12.58 0.56 10.89
N GLU A 434 -13.80 1.07 10.98
CA GLU A 434 -14.44 1.41 12.25
C GLU A 434 -14.63 0.20 13.16
N THR A 435 -15.00 -0.95 12.59
CA THR A 435 -15.23 -2.18 13.35
C THR A 435 -13.99 -2.63 14.10
N TYR A 436 -12.82 -2.62 13.46
CA TYR A 436 -11.61 -3.05 14.16
C TYR A 436 -11.09 -1.98 15.14
N HIS A 437 -11.27 -0.69 14.88
CA HIS A 437 -10.94 0.36 15.85
C HIS A 437 -11.74 0.22 17.13
N LYS A 438 -13.04 -0.03 17.03
CA LYS A 438 -13.90 -0.32 18.18
C LYS A 438 -13.44 -1.57 18.93
N ALA A 439 -13.09 -2.63 18.19
CA ALA A 439 -12.58 -3.87 18.77
C ALA A 439 -11.27 -3.65 19.54
N PHE A 440 -10.31 -2.95 18.97
CA PHE A 440 -9.03 -2.65 19.62
C PHE A 440 -9.21 -1.77 20.85
N SER A 441 -10.05 -0.73 20.76
CA SER A 441 -10.37 0.13 21.90
C SER A 441 -10.99 -0.68 23.05
N HIS A 442 -11.91 -1.59 22.74
CA HIS A 442 -12.51 -2.48 23.73
C HIS A 442 -11.48 -3.39 24.40
N LEU A 443 -10.61 -4.06 23.63
CA LEU A 443 -9.55 -4.92 24.18
C LEU A 443 -8.60 -4.16 25.10
N LEU A 444 -8.28 -2.91 24.74
CA LEU A 444 -7.39 -2.05 25.53
C LEU A 444 -8.09 -1.34 26.69
N GLY A 445 -9.43 -1.40 26.78
CA GLY A 445 -10.21 -0.70 27.81
C GLY A 445 -10.22 0.81 27.64
N ARG A 446 -10.22 1.26 26.39
CA ARG A 446 -10.25 2.69 25.99
C ARG A 446 -11.58 3.05 25.35
#